data_7042b62b80bff379462e09733503e0bb
#
_entry.id   7042b62b80bff379462e09733503e0bb
#
_cell.length_a   1.000
_cell.length_b   1.000
_cell.length_c   1.000
_cell.angle_alpha   90.00
_cell.angle_beta   90.00
_cell.angle_gamma   90.00
#
_symmetry.space_group_name_H-M   'P 1'
#
loop_
_entity.id
_entity.type
_entity.pdbx_description
1 polymer ?
#
loop_
_entity_poly.entity_id
_entity_poly.type
_entity_poly.pdbx_seq_one_letter_code
_entity_poly.pdbx_strand_id
1 'polypeptide(L)'
;GVPLALSHQIGIAILAVAFVFXFPGNLFVVWSVLCRVRRRSVTCLLILNLSAADALVLLSAPLFIRFLAGGLHWEFGPALCKTVHYLCCVNMYASIYLICLMSMDRWLAVTKPFLSQRLRTRKRLLSVMLGIWVMAFLMALPMPFYHHGAFLPTMHVCMPYHWNSDAHEIFQYLSETVLGFLLPFSFILFCYVSVICRLRSAMFQRKGRGNALILLIITAFTVFWLPYHLINILQVIGVMQGSSSSVLKAAKVARPNVTAFAFMSSSVNPVLYVFAGSSHIRQAGLGFMAKLFEGTNSESASTRSSRGSNAESSVFAKLSVKVSRKGERGETPGGEDEAAADGQNRDEVKTLTTLH
;
A
#
# COMPACT_ATOMS: atom_id res chain seq x y z
N GLY A 1 -33.38 20.69 2.98
CA GLY A 1 -33.11 19.29 3.01
C GLY A 1 -32.62 18.85 4.38
N VAL A 2 -32.58 17.54 4.56
CA VAL A 2 -32.14 16.99 5.82
C VAL A 2 -30.63 17.12 5.93
N PRO A 3 -30.12 17.58 7.05
CA PRO A 3 -28.67 17.70 7.17
C PRO A 3 -28.02 16.34 7.16
N LEU A 4 -26.79 16.26 6.64
CA LEU A 4 -26.08 15.03 6.61
C LEU A 4 -25.61 14.67 8.02
N ALA A 5 -25.58 13.39 8.30
CA ALA A 5 -25.04 12.92 9.55
C ALA A 5 -23.57 13.34 9.68
N LEU A 6 -23.12 13.54 10.90
CA LEU A 6 -21.74 13.93 11.11
C LEU A 6 -20.77 12.88 10.57
N SER A 7 -21.11 11.60 10.71
CA SER A 7 -20.23 10.56 10.18
C SER A 7 -20.11 10.66 8.66
N HIS A 8 -21.19 11.03 7.98
CA HIS A 8 -21.11 11.18 6.53
C HIS A 8 -20.27 12.39 6.17
N GLN A 9 -20.37 13.48 6.93
CA GLN A 9 -19.54 14.65 6.66
C GLN A 9 -18.07 14.34 6.86
N ILE A 10 -17.75 13.60 7.91
CA ILE A 10 -16.37 13.20 8.15
C ILE A 10 -15.87 12.28 7.05
N GLY A 11 -16.70 11.34 6.63
CA GLY A 11 -16.32 10.45 5.53
C GLY A 11 -16.06 11.19 4.25
N ILE A 12 -16.89 12.19 3.93
CA ILE A 12 -16.71 12.99 2.74
C ILE A 12 -15.38 13.75 2.84
N ALA A 13 -15.08 14.33 4.00
CA ALA A 13 -13.85 15.07 4.16
C ALA A 13 -12.64 14.16 4.00
N ILE A 14 -12.69 12.96 4.58
CA ILE A 14 -11.59 12.01 4.46
C ILE A 14 -11.36 11.64 3.00
N LEU A 15 -12.45 11.30 2.30
CA LEU A 15 -12.33 10.90 0.91
C LEU A 15 -11.86 12.03 0.02
N ALA A 16 -12.32 13.25 0.31
CA ALA A 16 -11.91 14.40 -0.49
C ALA A 16 -10.43 14.67 -0.32
N VAL A 17 -9.93 14.61 0.92
CA VAL A 17 -8.50 14.81 1.16
C VAL A 17 -7.70 13.72 0.47
N ALA A 18 -8.14 12.48 0.59
CA ALA A 18 -7.43 11.37 -0.05
C ALA A 18 -7.39 11.55 -1.57
N PHE A 19 -8.50 11.97 -2.16
CA PHE A 19 -8.53 12.12 -3.60
C PHE A 19 -7.71 13.33 -4.06
N VAL A 20 -7.87 14.46 -3.43
CA VAL A 20 -7.22 15.69 -3.89
C VAL A 20 -5.72 15.63 -3.70
N PHE A 21 -5.26 15.04 -2.66
CA PHE A 21 -3.83 14.99 -2.38
C PHE A 21 -3.16 13.66 -2.69
N UNK A 22 -3.88 12.61 -2.53
CA UNK A 22 -3.33 11.56 -2.67
C UNK A 22 -3.32 11.04 -3.88
N PHE A 23 -4.30 11.29 -4.61
CA PHE A 23 -4.31 10.73 -5.95
C PHE A 23 -3.16 11.31 -6.78
N PRO A 24 -2.99 12.63 -6.82
CA PRO A 24 -1.83 13.16 -7.55
C PRO A 24 -0.51 12.69 -6.95
N GLY A 25 -0.45 12.49 -5.65
CA GLY A 25 0.77 12.03 -5.03
C GLY A 25 1.16 10.64 -5.52
N ASN A 26 0.19 9.74 -5.61
CA ASN A 26 0.49 8.41 -6.12
C ASN A 26 0.84 8.44 -7.60
N LEU A 27 0.18 9.28 -8.38
CA LEU A 27 0.54 9.43 -9.77
C LEU A 27 1.94 9.99 -9.92
N PHE A 28 2.33 10.91 -9.05
CA PHE A 28 3.67 11.46 -9.07
C PHE A 28 4.70 10.37 -8.80
N VAL A 29 4.41 9.48 -7.86
CA VAL A 29 5.30 8.37 -7.57
C VAL A 29 5.43 7.46 -8.79
N VAL A 30 4.31 7.12 -9.41
CA VAL A 30 4.34 6.26 -10.58
C VAL A 30 5.14 6.92 -11.70
N TRP A 31 4.88 8.19 -11.94
CA TRP A 31 5.60 8.90 -12.99
C TRP A 31 7.09 8.97 -12.69
N SER A 32 7.44 9.24 -11.43
CA SER A 32 8.85 9.35 -11.07
C SER A 32 9.59 8.05 -11.31
N VAL A 33 8.99 6.94 -10.89
CA VAL A 33 9.66 5.65 -11.05
C VAL A 33 9.79 5.29 -12.53
N LEU A 34 8.74 5.53 -13.30
CA LEU A 34 8.77 5.14 -14.71
C LEU A 34 9.62 6.06 -15.57
N CYS A 35 9.63 7.36 -15.28
CA CYS A 35 10.23 8.32 -16.16
C CYS A 35 11.52 8.94 -15.66
N ARG A 36 11.76 8.93 -14.35
CA ARG A 36 12.91 9.60 -13.80
C ARG A 36 13.96 8.67 -13.22
N VAL A 37 13.55 7.49 -12.82
CA VAL A 37 14.49 6.56 -12.21
C VAL A 37 15.13 5.72 -13.29
N ARG A 38 16.44 5.77 -13.39
CA ARG A 38 17.13 4.99 -14.39
C ARG A 38 17.37 3.59 -13.91
N ARG A 39 17.76 3.44 -12.65
CA ARG A 39 18.06 2.14 -12.09
C ARG A 39 17.08 1.86 -10.99
N ARG A 40 16.23 0.88 -11.20
CA ARG A 40 15.16 0.59 -10.25
C ARG A 40 15.53 -0.57 -9.35
N SER A 41 15.56 -0.30 -8.06
CA SER A 41 15.81 -1.36 -7.08
C SER A 41 14.54 -2.17 -6.88
N VAL A 42 14.64 -3.26 -6.13
CA VAL A 42 13.48 -4.07 -5.80
C VAL A 42 12.48 -3.20 -5.04
N THR A 43 12.96 -2.44 -4.06
CA THR A 43 12.07 -1.58 -3.29
C THR A 43 11.39 -0.55 -4.19
N CYS A 44 12.12 -0.02 -5.16
CA CYS A 44 11.56 0.96 -6.07
C CYS A 44 10.43 0.36 -6.90
N LEU A 45 10.61 -0.87 -7.38
CA LEU A 45 9.57 -1.51 -8.15
C LEU A 45 8.36 -1.87 -7.29
N LEU A 46 8.61 -2.24 -6.04
CA LEU A 46 7.50 -2.52 -5.15
C LEU A 46 6.73 -1.24 -4.82
N ILE A 47 7.43 -0.14 -4.65
CA ILE A 47 6.78 1.15 -4.42
C ILE A 47 5.95 1.54 -5.64
N LEU A 48 6.48 1.30 -6.84
CA LEU A 48 5.73 1.58 -8.05
C LEU A 48 4.41 0.79 -8.05
N ASN A 49 4.47 -0.49 -7.72
CA ASN A 49 3.27 -1.31 -7.71
C ASN A 49 2.30 -0.86 -6.63
N LEU A 50 2.80 -0.51 -5.45
CA LEU A 50 1.93 -0.02 -4.39
C LEU A 50 1.24 1.27 -4.81
N SER A 51 1.99 2.19 -5.42
CA SER A 51 1.41 3.45 -5.83
C SER A 51 0.39 3.29 -6.93
N ALA A 52 0.63 2.35 -7.85
CA ALA A 52 -0.34 2.09 -8.90
C ALA A 52 -1.63 1.52 -8.31
N ALA A 53 -1.51 0.60 -7.36
CA ALA A 53 -2.69 0.03 -6.71
C ALA A 53 -3.46 1.11 -5.96
N ASP A 54 -2.75 1.99 -5.27
CA ASP A 54 -3.39 3.05 -4.50
C ASP A 54 -4.06 4.07 -5.42
N ALA A 55 -3.41 4.42 -6.54
CA ALA A 55 -4.02 5.36 -7.46
C ALA A 55 -5.30 4.78 -8.05
N LEU A 56 -5.28 3.49 -8.34
CA LEU A 56 -6.44 2.85 -8.92
C LEU A 56 -7.65 2.93 -7.99
N VAL A 57 -7.43 2.65 -6.70
CA VAL A 57 -8.55 2.68 -5.79
C VAL A 57 -8.99 4.11 -5.50
N LEU A 58 -8.07 5.06 -5.52
CA LEU A 58 -8.44 6.44 -5.25
C LEU A 58 -9.31 7.04 -6.36
N LEU A 59 -9.28 6.44 -7.55
CA LEU A 59 -10.18 6.87 -8.61
C LEU A 59 -11.64 6.69 -8.24
N SER A 60 -11.94 5.77 -7.33
CA SER A 60 -13.32 5.54 -6.93
C SER A 60 -13.80 6.52 -5.86
N ALA A 61 -12.91 7.33 -5.30
CA ALA A 61 -13.29 8.22 -4.20
C ALA A 61 -14.42 9.19 -4.57
N PRO A 62 -14.42 9.80 -5.77
CA PRO A 62 -15.56 10.69 -6.09
C PRO A 62 -16.90 9.98 -6.06
N LEU A 63 -16.95 8.70 -6.44
CA LEU A 63 -18.20 7.97 -6.39
C LEU A 63 -18.69 7.80 -4.97
N PHE A 64 -17.78 7.50 -4.05
CA PHE A 64 -18.15 7.34 -2.65
C PHE A 64 -18.50 8.67 -2.01
N ILE A 65 -17.85 9.76 -2.43
CA ILE A 65 -18.19 11.08 -1.93
C ILE A 65 -19.64 11.40 -2.32
N ARG A 66 -19.99 11.13 -3.57
CA ARG A 66 -21.36 11.40 -4.03
C ARG A 66 -22.35 10.51 -3.28
N PHE A 67 -21.96 9.26 -3.04
CA PHE A 67 -22.80 8.33 -2.30
C PHE A 67 -23.10 8.84 -0.89
N LEU A 68 -22.07 9.31 -0.19
CA LEU A 68 -22.27 9.82 1.15
C LEU A 68 -23.03 11.14 1.14
N ALA A 69 -22.73 12.02 0.19
CA ALA A 69 -23.41 13.30 0.11
C ALA A 69 -24.89 13.14 -0.21
N GLY A 70 -25.25 12.07 -0.90
CA GLY A 70 -26.65 11.80 -1.21
C GLY A 70 -27.37 10.99 -0.16
N GLY A 71 -26.80 10.80 1.02
CA GLY A 71 -27.45 10.06 2.08
C GLY A 71 -27.45 8.57 1.84
N LEU A 72 -26.36 8.06 1.35
CA LEU A 72 -26.18 6.66 1.02
C LEU A 72 -27.03 6.21 -0.16
N HIS A 73 -27.26 7.16 -1.08
CA HIS A 73 -27.96 6.86 -2.31
C HIS A 73 -26.93 6.56 -3.40
N TRP A 74 -26.98 5.36 -3.95
CA TRP A 74 -26.04 4.95 -4.97
C TRP A 74 -26.69 5.08 -6.34
N GLU A 75 -26.24 6.08 -7.09
CA GLU A 75 -26.88 6.38 -8.37
C GLU A 75 -26.12 5.86 -9.57
N PHE A 76 -25.10 5.02 -9.36
CA PHE A 76 -24.22 4.61 -10.44
C PHE A 76 -24.48 3.20 -10.95
N GLY A 77 -25.49 2.53 -10.43
CA GLY A 77 -25.91 1.24 -10.94
C GLY A 77 -25.21 0.07 -10.28
N PRO A 78 -25.76 -1.13 -10.47
CA PRO A 78 -25.21 -2.31 -9.79
C PRO A 78 -23.84 -2.73 -10.30
N ALA A 79 -23.54 -2.50 -11.57
CA ALA A 79 -22.25 -2.89 -12.09
C ALA A 79 -21.13 -2.09 -11.44
N LEU A 80 -21.31 -0.77 -11.30
CA LEU A 80 -20.30 0.03 -10.65
C LEU A 80 -20.22 -0.24 -9.16
N CYS A 81 -21.34 -0.57 -8.52
CA CYS A 81 -21.33 -0.96 -7.13
C CYS A 81 -20.38 -2.16 -6.94
N LYS A 82 -20.55 -3.18 -7.75
CA LYS A 82 -19.69 -4.36 -7.63
C LYS A 82 -18.24 -4.05 -8.00
N THR A 83 -18.04 -3.26 -9.03
CA THR A 83 -16.70 -3.00 -9.53
C THR A 83 -15.87 -2.19 -8.54
N VAL A 84 -16.44 -1.13 -7.96
CA VAL A 84 -15.65 -0.31 -7.07
C VAL A 84 -15.29 -1.07 -5.80
N HIS A 85 -16.20 -1.88 -5.28
CA HIS A 85 -15.86 -2.65 -4.10
C HIS A 85 -14.86 -3.75 -4.42
N TYR A 86 -14.96 -4.32 -5.61
CA TYR A 86 -13.97 -5.30 -6.04
C TYR A 86 -12.58 -4.67 -6.11
N LEU A 87 -12.49 -3.50 -6.73
CA LEU A 87 -11.19 -2.86 -6.87
C LEU A 87 -10.61 -2.43 -5.53
N CYS A 88 -11.45 -2.01 -4.59
CA CYS A 88 -10.97 -1.69 -3.26
C CYS A 88 -10.41 -2.94 -2.57
N CYS A 89 -11.07 -4.06 -2.75
CA CYS A 89 -10.61 -5.31 -2.15
C CYS A 89 -9.31 -5.79 -2.81
N VAL A 90 -9.22 -5.64 -4.13
CA VAL A 90 -7.99 -5.98 -4.83
C VAL A 90 -6.84 -5.12 -4.31
N ASN A 91 -7.09 -3.83 -4.10
CA ASN A 91 -6.06 -2.95 -3.55
C ASN A 91 -5.62 -3.43 -2.16
N MET A 92 -6.57 -3.82 -1.33
CA MET A 92 -6.22 -4.30 0.01
C MET A 92 -5.29 -5.52 -0.08
N TYR A 93 -5.67 -6.51 -0.87
CA TYR A 93 -4.87 -7.72 -0.98
C TYR A 93 -3.53 -7.45 -1.66
N ALA A 94 -3.54 -6.70 -2.76
CA ALA A 94 -2.30 -6.43 -3.46
C ALA A 94 -1.33 -5.68 -2.54
N SER A 95 -1.83 -4.70 -1.80
CA SER A 95 -0.98 -3.90 -0.95
C SER A 95 -0.33 -4.72 0.16
N ILE A 96 -1.12 -5.54 0.85
CA ILE A 96 -0.52 -6.28 1.95
C ILE A 96 0.47 -7.33 1.44
N TYR A 97 0.21 -7.95 0.29
CA TYR A 97 1.14 -8.95 -0.21
C TYR A 97 2.37 -8.32 -0.88
N LEU A 98 2.25 -7.09 -1.41
CA LEU A 98 3.44 -6.36 -1.82
C LEU A 98 4.30 -5.99 -0.61
N ILE A 99 3.66 -5.64 0.50
CA ILE A 99 4.40 -5.37 1.73
C ILE A 99 5.07 -6.65 2.24
N CYS A 100 4.39 -7.79 2.09
CA CYS A 100 5.02 -9.07 2.42
C CYS A 100 6.27 -9.29 1.57
N LEU A 101 6.19 -8.96 0.30
CA LEU A 101 7.35 -9.12 -0.58
C LEU A 101 8.47 -8.18 -0.18
N MET A 102 8.15 -6.95 0.21
CA MET A 102 9.17 -6.05 0.73
C MET A 102 9.83 -6.62 1.97
N SER A 103 9.03 -7.15 2.87
CA SER A 103 9.55 -7.70 4.12
C SER A 103 10.42 -8.93 3.85
N MET A 104 10.00 -9.77 2.92
CA MET A 104 10.79 -10.94 2.57
C MET A 104 12.09 -10.53 1.90
N ASP A 105 12.06 -9.51 1.07
CA ASP A 105 13.26 -9.03 0.40
C ASP A 105 14.29 -8.55 1.44
N ARG A 106 13.83 -7.80 2.44
CA ARG A 106 14.74 -7.35 3.48
C ARG A 106 15.24 -8.51 4.33
N TRP A 107 14.36 -9.45 4.63
CA TRP A 107 14.73 -10.61 5.42
C TRP A 107 15.81 -11.43 4.70
N LEU A 108 15.61 -11.68 3.41
CA LEU A 108 16.60 -12.43 2.65
C LEU A 108 17.94 -11.69 2.56
N ALA A 109 17.87 -10.38 2.34
CA ALA A 109 19.11 -9.61 2.21
C ALA A 109 19.93 -9.61 3.49
N VAL A 110 19.26 -9.64 4.64
CA VAL A 110 19.96 -9.59 5.91
C VAL A 110 20.38 -10.99 6.38
N THR A 111 19.50 -11.98 6.24
CA THR A 111 19.77 -13.29 6.82
C THR A 111 20.43 -14.27 5.85
N LYS A 112 20.16 -14.14 4.57
CA LYS A 112 20.69 -15.06 3.57
C LYS A 112 21.15 -14.29 2.34
N PRO A 113 22.26 -13.53 2.47
CA PRO A 113 22.64 -12.62 1.37
C PRO A 113 22.97 -13.32 0.06
N PHE A 114 23.55 -14.52 0.12
CA PHE A 114 23.88 -15.19 -1.13
C PHE A 114 22.65 -15.68 -1.85
N LEU A 115 21.69 -16.19 -1.12
CA LEU A 115 20.43 -16.59 -1.70
C LEU A 115 19.69 -15.39 -2.25
N SER A 116 19.74 -14.28 -1.52
CA SER A 116 19.11 -13.06 -1.97
C SER A 116 19.65 -12.63 -3.31
N GLN A 117 20.96 -12.66 -3.48
CA GLN A 117 21.54 -12.28 -4.75
C GLN A 117 21.13 -13.20 -5.87
N ARG A 118 21.07 -14.48 -5.58
CA ARG A 118 20.66 -15.42 -6.60
C ARG A 118 19.21 -15.26 -7.02
N LEU A 119 18.36 -14.91 -6.09
CA LEU A 119 16.93 -14.79 -6.40
C LEU A 119 16.55 -13.46 -7.01
N ARG A 120 17.41 -12.46 -6.97
CA ARG A 120 17.08 -11.15 -7.50
C ARG A 120 17.35 -11.06 -8.98
N THR A 121 16.49 -11.65 -9.77
CA THR A 121 16.57 -11.50 -11.21
C THR A 121 15.29 -10.83 -11.67
N ARG A 122 15.38 -10.16 -12.81
CA ARG A 122 14.23 -9.47 -13.36
C ARG A 122 13.08 -10.45 -13.61
N LYS A 123 13.40 -11.60 -14.16
CA LYS A 123 12.38 -12.56 -14.48
C LYS A 123 11.64 -13.05 -13.24
N ARG A 124 12.38 -13.37 -12.19
CA ARG A 124 11.74 -13.86 -10.98
C ARG A 124 10.91 -12.78 -10.31
N LEU A 125 11.45 -11.56 -10.26
CA LEU A 125 10.73 -10.48 -9.62
C LEU A 125 9.44 -10.18 -10.34
N LEU A 126 9.48 -10.11 -11.67
CA LEU A 126 8.28 -9.85 -12.44
C LEU A 126 7.27 -10.98 -12.30
N SER A 127 7.76 -12.23 -12.24
CA SER A 127 6.86 -13.36 -12.04
C SER A 127 6.17 -13.30 -10.69
N VAL A 128 6.91 -12.95 -9.64
CA VAL A 128 6.32 -12.87 -8.31
C VAL A 128 5.31 -11.74 -8.24
N MET A 129 5.63 -10.59 -8.84
CA MET A 129 4.70 -9.48 -8.83
C MET A 129 3.43 -9.81 -9.60
N LEU A 130 3.58 -10.47 -10.75
CA LEU A 130 2.41 -10.88 -11.51
C LEU A 130 1.59 -11.86 -10.68
N GLY A 131 2.25 -12.78 -10.00
CA GLY A 131 1.55 -13.73 -9.14
C GLY A 131 0.78 -13.04 -8.03
N ILE A 132 1.36 -12.01 -7.44
CA ILE A 132 0.67 -11.26 -6.39
C ILE A 132 -0.59 -10.60 -6.95
N TRP A 133 -0.49 -9.98 -8.13
CA TRP A 133 -1.65 -9.33 -8.71
C TRP A 133 -2.74 -10.34 -9.07
N VAL A 134 -2.34 -11.46 -9.67
CA VAL A 134 -3.32 -12.50 -10.01
C VAL A 134 -4.00 -13.01 -8.74
N MET A 135 -3.19 -13.26 -7.70
CA MET A 135 -3.75 -13.75 -6.45
C MET A 135 -4.68 -12.73 -5.82
N ALA A 136 -4.33 -11.44 -5.90
CA ALA A 136 -5.18 -10.39 -5.33
C ALA A 136 -6.53 -10.35 -6.05
N PHE A 137 -6.52 -10.44 -7.38
CA PHE A 137 -7.76 -10.45 -8.12
C PHE A 137 -8.62 -11.67 -7.80
N LEU A 138 -7.97 -12.82 -7.60
CA LEU A 138 -8.72 -14.02 -7.27
C LEU A 138 -9.28 -13.99 -5.85
N MET A 139 -8.47 -13.53 -4.88
CA MET A 139 -8.93 -13.50 -3.51
C MET A 139 -10.03 -12.46 -3.30
N ALA A 140 -10.09 -11.45 -4.15
CA ALA A 140 -11.11 -10.42 -4.02
C ALA A 140 -12.44 -10.81 -4.69
N LEU A 141 -12.51 -11.95 -5.38
CA LEU A 141 -13.73 -12.33 -6.08
C LEU A 141 -14.98 -12.40 -5.21
N PRO A 142 -14.92 -12.81 -3.94
CA PRO A 142 -16.13 -12.78 -3.13
C PRO A 142 -16.74 -11.40 -2.96
N MET A 143 -15.93 -10.34 -3.08
CA MET A 143 -16.43 -9.01 -2.82
C MET A 143 -17.57 -8.60 -3.76
N PRO A 144 -17.44 -8.73 -5.09
CA PRO A 144 -18.56 -8.38 -5.95
C PRO A 144 -19.75 -9.34 -5.79
N PHE A 145 -19.48 -10.57 -5.40
CA PHE A 145 -20.54 -11.53 -5.17
C PHE A 145 -21.38 -11.10 -3.97
N TYR A 146 -20.79 -10.46 -2.98
CA TYR A 146 -21.48 -10.06 -1.76
C TYR A 146 -21.82 -8.56 -1.72
N HIS A 147 -21.74 -7.86 -2.84
CA HIS A 147 -22.21 -6.48 -2.89
C HIS A 147 -23.32 -6.36 -3.91
N HIS A 148 -24.38 -5.69 -3.52
CA HIS A 148 -25.57 -5.60 -4.32
C HIS A 148 -25.95 -4.16 -4.55
N GLY A 149 -26.18 -3.81 -5.78
CA GLY A 149 -26.84 -2.56 -6.07
C GLY A 149 -28.31 -2.87 -6.29
N ALA A 150 -29.15 -2.25 -5.54
CA ALA A 150 -30.57 -2.53 -5.60
C ALA A 150 -31.37 -1.25 -5.66
N PHE A 151 -32.56 -1.32 -6.26
CA PHE A 151 -33.46 -0.19 -6.32
C PHE A 151 -34.52 -0.40 -5.26
N LEU A 152 -34.53 0.50 -4.29
CA LEU A 152 -35.61 0.54 -3.31
C LEU A 152 -36.60 1.60 -3.74
N PRO A 153 -37.78 1.63 -3.15
CA PRO A 153 -38.79 2.60 -3.60
C PRO A 153 -38.33 4.04 -3.56
N THR A 154 -37.53 4.43 -2.58
CA THR A 154 -37.11 5.81 -2.44
C THR A 154 -35.64 6.04 -2.71
N MET A 155 -34.83 4.98 -2.92
CA MET A 155 -33.42 5.17 -3.14
C MET A 155 -32.79 3.93 -3.74
N HIS A 156 -31.63 4.12 -4.32
CA HIS A 156 -30.86 3.02 -4.84
C HIS A 156 -29.76 2.77 -3.83
N VAL A 157 -29.45 1.53 -3.55
CA VAL A 157 -28.46 1.20 -2.54
C VAL A 157 -27.31 0.41 -3.14
N CYS A 158 -26.17 0.47 -2.47
CA CYS A 158 -25.02 -0.37 -2.79
C CYS A 158 -24.53 -0.85 -1.45
N MET A 159 -24.80 -2.10 -1.12
CA MET A 159 -24.58 -2.58 0.22
C MET A 159 -24.13 -4.03 0.24
N PRO A 160 -23.51 -4.47 1.31
CA PRO A 160 -23.20 -5.88 1.43
C PRO A 160 -24.48 -6.70 1.50
N TYR A 161 -24.48 -7.83 0.82
CA TYR A 161 -25.65 -8.69 0.81
C TYR A 161 -25.17 -10.15 0.82
N HIS A 162 -25.62 -10.89 1.79
CA HIS A 162 -25.12 -12.25 2.00
C HIS A 162 -26.20 -13.31 1.81
N TRP A 163 -27.22 -13.00 1.02
CA TRP A 163 -28.23 -14.00 0.66
C TRP A 163 -28.95 -14.59 1.86
N ASN A 164 -29.09 -13.81 2.92
CA ASN A 164 -29.70 -14.24 4.18
C ASN A 164 -29.06 -15.50 4.72
N SER A 165 -27.75 -15.63 4.51
CA SER A 165 -27.03 -16.80 4.96
C SER A 165 -25.91 -16.40 5.91
N ASP A 166 -25.96 -16.91 7.13
CA ASP A 166 -24.90 -16.65 8.10
C ASP A 166 -23.58 -17.22 7.59
N ALA A 167 -23.64 -18.35 6.90
CA ALA A 167 -22.42 -18.97 6.41
C ALA A 167 -21.71 -18.07 5.39
N HIS A 168 -22.46 -17.40 4.52
CA HIS A 168 -21.86 -16.50 3.56
C HIS A 168 -21.27 -15.27 4.24
N GLU A 169 -21.98 -14.74 5.23
CA GLU A 169 -21.49 -13.56 5.92
C GLU A 169 -20.21 -13.89 6.69
N ILE A 170 -20.19 -15.02 7.37
CA ILE A 170 -18.99 -15.44 8.09
C ILE A 170 -17.86 -15.70 7.10
N PHE A 171 -18.16 -16.36 5.98
CA PHE A 171 -17.13 -16.66 4.99
C PHE A 171 -16.47 -15.39 4.48
N GLN A 172 -17.26 -14.39 4.11
CA GLN A 172 -16.67 -13.19 3.54
C GLN A 172 -15.75 -12.51 4.55
N TYR A 173 -16.27 -12.22 5.74
CA TYR A 173 -15.49 -11.39 6.65
C TYR A 173 -14.35 -12.17 7.31
N LEU A 174 -14.53 -13.44 7.54
CA LEU A 174 -13.46 -14.22 8.11
C LEU A 174 -12.36 -14.46 7.09
N SER A 175 -12.71 -14.77 5.83
CA SER A 175 -11.69 -14.99 4.83
C SER A 175 -10.92 -13.71 4.53
N GLU A 176 -11.60 -12.56 4.48
CA GLU A 176 -10.90 -11.30 4.27
C GLU A 176 -9.89 -11.05 5.37
N THR A 177 -10.26 -11.30 6.61
CA THR A 177 -9.38 -11.02 7.72
C THR A 177 -8.24 -12.02 7.80
N VAL A 178 -8.52 -13.29 7.57
CA VAL A 178 -7.45 -14.28 7.61
C VAL A 178 -6.48 -14.05 6.46
N LEU A 179 -6.98 -13.93 5.24
CA LEU A 179 -6.11 -13.83 4.07
C LEU A 179 -5.56 -12.43 3.87
N GLY A 180 -6.26 -11.41 4.32
CA GLY A 180 -5.86 -10.04 4.09
C GLY A 180 -5.15 -9.39 5.26
N PHE A 181 -5.13 -10.03 6.41
CA PHE A 181 -4.48 -9.43 7.56
C PHE A 181 -3.73 -10.45 8.40
N LEU A 182 -4.41 -11.46 8.94
CA LEU A 182 -3.77 -12.31 9.93
C LEU A 182 -2.59 -13.10 9.38
N LEU A 183 -2.76 -13.77 8.25
CA LEU A 183 -1.67 -14.53 7.67
C LEU A 183 -0.55 -13.64 7.16
N PRO A 184 -0.82 -12.63 6.32
CA PRO A 184 0.28 -11.82 5.83
C PRO A 184 0.96 -11.01 6.93
N PHE A 185 0.19 -10.52 7.91
CA PHE A 185 0.80 -9.74 8.97
C PHE A 185 1.68 -10.60 9.86
N SER A 186 1.28 -11.85 10.11
CA SER A 186 2.14 -12.79 10.85
C SER A 186 3.46 -13.01 10.12
N PHE A 187 3.39 -13.16 8.79
CA PHE A 187 4.61 -13.34 8.01
C PHE A 187 5.49 -12.10 8.08
N ILE A 188 4.87 -10.91 7.99
CA ILE A 188 5.63 -9.67 8.08
C ILE A 188 6.31 -9.56 9.43
N LEU A 189 5.60 -9.90 10.50
CA LEU A 189 6.18 -9.86 11.83
C LEU A 189 7.36 -10.81 11.95
N PHE A 190 7.22 -12.02 11.41
CA PHE A 190 8.30 -12.98 11.43
C PHE A 190 9.53 -12.42 10.72
N CYS A 191 9.35 -11.88 9.52
CA CYS A 191 10.46 -11.33 8.78
C CYS A 191 11.11 -10.18 9.53
N TYR A 192 10.31 -9.30 10.09
CA TYR A 192 10.85 -8.11 10.71
C TYR A 192 11.55 -8.39 12.02
N VAL A 193 10.99 -9.28 12.84
CA VAL A 193 11.64 -9.66 14.08
C VAL A 193 12.98 -10.35 13.75
N SER A 194 12.98 -11.21 12.73
CA SER A 194 14.22 -11.86 12.33
C SER A 194 15.27 -10.84 11.88
N VAL A 195 14.87 -9.83 11.13
CA VAL A 195 15.79 -8.81 10.68
C VAL A 195 16.33 -8.01 11.85
N ILE A 196 15.47 -7.64 12.79
CA ILE A 196 15.91 -6.87 13.95
C ILE A 196 16.87 -7.68 14.80
N CYS A 197 16.57 -8.94 15.04
CA CYS A 197 17.44 -9.77 15.83
C CYS A 197 18.81 -9.93 15.15
N ARG A 198 18.81 -10.11 13.84
CA ARG A 198 20.06 -10.26 13.15
C ARG A 198 20.88 -8.98 13.17
N LEU A 199 20.23 -7.84 12.98
CA LEU A 199 20.94 -6.58 12.98
C LEU A 199 21.50 -6.25 14.34
N ARG A 200 20.76 -6.58 15.39
CA ARG A 200 21.24 -6.31 16.73
C ARG A 200 22.46 -7.16 17.05
N SER A 201 22.39 -8.42 16.72
CA SER A 201 23.49 -9.31 17.03
C SER A 201 24.70 -8.99 16.18
N ALA A 202 24.52 -8.43 15.00
CA ALA A 202 25.62 -8.06 14.15
C ALA A 202 26.09 -6.64 14.38
N MET A 203 25.42 -5.90 15.25
CA MET A 203 25.80 -4.54 15.58
C MET A 203 25.78 -3.62 14.38
N PHE A 204 24.78 -3.78 13.54
CA PHE A 204 24.66 -2.94 12.39
C PHE A 204 23.58 -1.92 12.61
N GLN A 205 23.86 -0.96 13.42
CA GLN A 205 22.88 0.05 13.75
C GLN A 205 22.50 0.88 12.55
N ARG A 206 23.45 1.14 11.69
CA ARG A 206 23.16 1.99 10.56
C ARG A 206 22.21 1.40 9.56
N LYS A 207 22.02 0.11 9.61
CA LYS A 207 21.12 -0.51 8.67
C LYS A 207 19.67 -0.28 9.01
N GLY A 208 19.40 0.29 10.15
CA GLY A 208 18.04 0.49 10.56
C GLY A 208 17.29 1.52 9.71
N ARG A 209 18.02 2.36 8.99
CA ARG A 209 17.34 3.40 8.25
C ARG A 209 16.50 2.85 7.10
N GLY A 210 17.00 1.87 6.38
CA GLY A 210 16.21 1.28 5.32
C GLY A 210 15.02 0.53 5.86
N ASN A 211 15.20 -0.11 6.99
CA ASN A 211 14.10 -0.85 7.60
C ASN A 211 13.09 0.12 8.19
N ALA A 212 13.50 1.34 8.51
CA ALA A 212 12.57 2.30 9.07
C ALA A 212 11.48 2.68 8.08
N LEU A 213 11.83 2.86 6.80
CA LEU A 213 10.81 3.19 5.83
C LEU A 213 9.82 2.05 5.67
N ILE A 214 10.31 0.83 5.58
CA ILE A 214 9.42 -0.31 5.44
C ILE A 214 8.55 -0.46 6.70
N LEU A 215 9.14 -0.23 7.86
CA LEU A 215 8.38 -0.31 9.09
C LEU A 215 7.28 0.75 9.12
N LEU A 216 7.56 1.95 8.62
CA LEU A 216 6.53 2.99 8.57
C LEU A 216 5.42 2.62 7.61
N ILE A 217 5.75 1.99 6.48
CA ILE A 217 4.73 1.54 5.54
C ILE A 217 3.86 0.48 6.20
N ILE A 218 4.48 -0.47 6.89
CA ILE A 218 3.75 -1.52 7.59
C ILE A 218 2.86 -0.93 8.68
N THR A 219 3.40 0.02 9.43
CA THR A 219 2.65 0.63 10.52
C THR A 219 1.45 1.40 9.97
N ALA A 220 1.65 2.17 8.90
CA ALA A 220 0.55 2.93 8.32
C ALA A 220 -0.54 1.99 7.81
N PHE A 221 -0.14 0.93 7.11
CA PHE A 221 -1.12 -0.02 6.62
C PHE A 221 -1.90 -0.60 7.80
N THR A 222 -1.20 -1.00 8.86
CA THR A 222 -1.84 -1.60 10.01
C THR A 222 -2.80 -0.62 10.67
N VAL A 223 -2.37 0.62 10.88
CA VAL A 223 -3.22 1.60 11.55
C VAL A 223 -4.51 1.82 10.78
N PHE A 224 -4.42 1.92 9.46
CA PHE A 224 -5.62 2.23 8.69
C PHE A 224 -6.50 1.02 8.43
N TRP A 225 -5.93 -0.18 8.38
CA TRP A 225 -6.71 -1.37 8.10
C TRP A 225 -7.14 -2.16 9.33
N LEU A 226 -6.48 -1.97 10.47
CA LEU A 226 -6.84 -2.73 11.66
C LEU A 226 -8.29 -2.52 12.09
N PRO A 227 -8.82 -1.28 12.11
CA PRO A 227 -10.22 -1.15 12.52
C PRO A 227 -11.18 -1.92 11.60
N TYR A 228 -10.89 -1.94 10.30
CA TYR A 228 -11.72 -2.66 9.36
C TYR A 228 -11.76 -4.16 9.70
N HIS A 229 -10.60 -4.73 9.98
CA HIS A 229 -10.54 -6.15 10.28
C HIS A 229 -11.09 -6.47 11.66
N LEU A 230 -10.96 -5.55 12.61
CA LEU A 230 -11.60 -5.74 13.91
C LEU A 230 -13.12 -5.79 13.76
N ILE A 231 -13.67 -4.92 12.90
CA ILE A 231 -15.10 -4.95 12.66
C ILE A 231 -15.48 -6.24 11.93
N ASN A 232 -14.64 -6.74 11.04
CA ASN A 232 -14.90 -8.03 10.42
C ASN A 232 -15.03 -9.13 11.48
N ILE A 233 -14.11 -9.15 12.44
CA ILE A 233 -14.15 -10.16 13.49
C ILE A 233 -15.38 -9.99 14.38
N LEU A 234 -15.69 -8.75 14.74
CA LEU A 234 -16.87 -8.50 15.56
C LEU A 234 -18.15 -8.88 14.82
N GLN A 235 -18.18 -8.66 13.51
CA GLN A 235 -19.36 -9.04 12.75
C GLN A 235 -19.52 -10.56 12.72
N VAL A 236 -18.42 -11.29 12.56
CA VAL A 236 -18.49 -12.75 12.62
C VAL A 236 -19.00 -13.21 13.98
N ILE A 237 -18.44 -12.64 15.05
CA ILE A 237 -18.89 -13.00 16.39
C ILE A 237 -20.38 -12.68 16.56
N GLY A 238 -20.80 -11.51 16.10
CA GLY A 238 -22.17 -11.11 16.22
C GLY A 238 -23.13 -12.01 15.46
N VAL A 239 -22.73 -12.44 14.27
CA VAL A 239 -23.55 -13.37 13.49
C VAL A 239 -23.72 -14.67 14.25
N MET A 240 -22.65 -15.13 14.90
CA MET A 240 -22.71 -16.39 15.64
C MET A 240 -23.56 -16.25 16.88
N GLN A 241 -23.74 -15.04 17.41
CA GLN A 241 -24.59 -14.82 18.57
C GLN A 241 -26.06 -14.73 18.23
N GLY A 242 -26.39 -14.47 16.96
CA GLY A 242 -27.77 -14.38 16.55
C GLY A 242 -28.17 -13.00 16.05
N SER A 243 -29.29 -12.92 15.37
CA SER A 243 -29.68 -11.68 14.71
C SER A 243 -30.02 -10.56 15.68
N SER A 244 -30.30 -10.85 16.92
CA SER A 244 -30.58 -9.80 17.90
C SER A 244 -29.34 -9.31 18.60
N SER A 245 -28.16 -9.80 18.22
CA SER A 245 -26.93 -9.44 18.88
C SER A 245 -26.65 -7.95 18.80
N SER A 246 -26.30 -7.33 19.91
CA SER A 246 -25.91 -5.93 19.91
C SER A 246 -24.53 -5.76 19.28
N VAL A 247 -23.69 -6.80 19.35
CA VAL A 247 -22.40 -6.76 18.72
C VAL A 247 -22.57 -6.70 17.21
N LEU A 248 -23.50 -7.48 16.66
CA LEU A 248 -23.75 -7.47 15.24
C LEU A 248 -24.25 -6.09 14.78
N LYS A 249 -25.16 -5.50 15.54
CA LYS A 249 -25.67 -4.19 15.17
C LYS A 249 -24.58 -3.14 15.22
N ALA A 250 -23.74 -3.18 16.24
CA ALA A 250 -22.65 -2.22 16.37
C ALA A 250 -21.66 -2.38 15.20
N ALA A 251 -21.38 -3.60 14.81
CA ALA A 251 -20.46 -3.83 13.72
C ALA A 251 -21.01 -3.27 12.41
N LYS A 252 -22.29 -3.47 12.16
CA LYS A 252 -22.88 -2.97 10.94
C LYS A 252 -22.92 -1.44 10.90
N VAL A 253 -23.12 -0.81 12.05
CA VAL A 253 -23.10 0.65 12.12
C VAL A 253 -21.71 1.19 11.89
N ALA A 254 -20.70 0.52 12.42
CA ALA A 254 -19.33 0.98 12.30
C ALA A 254 -18.72 0.74 10.91
N ARG A 255 -19.28 -0.17 10.14
CA ARG A 255 -18.63 -0.60 8.91
C ARG A 255 -18.34 0.52 7.92
N PRO A 256 -19.28 1.42 7.61
CA PRO A 256 -18.94 2.47 6.64
C PRO A 256 -17.80 3.35 7.13
N ASN A 257 -17.73 3.60 8.43
CA ASN A 257 -16.69 4.47 8.96
C ASN A 257 -15.32 3.82 8.89
N VAL A 258 -15.23 2.54 9.24
CA VAL A 258 -13.91 1.88 9.18
C VAL A 258 -13.49 1.66 7.74
N THR A 259 -14.44 1.50 6.82
CA THR A 259 -14.12 1.37 5.42
C THR A 259 -13.54 2.69 4.89
N ALA A 260 -14.16 3.81 5.24
CA ALA A 260 -13.63 5.12 4.84
C ALA A 260 -12.25 5.36 5.45
N PHE A 261 -12.06 4.96 6.71
CA PHE A 261 -10.77 5.15 7.35
C PHE A 261 -9.68 4.33 6.63
N ALA A 262 -10.03 3.12 6.21
CA ALA A 262 -9.06 2.29 5.49
C ALA A 262 -8.66 2.91 4.17
N PHE A 263 -9.53 3.70 3.56
CA PHE A 263 -9.22 4.37 2.32
C PHE A 263 -8.01 5.29 2.47
N MET A 264 -7.76 5.79 3.69
CA MET A 264 -6.62 6.68 3.91
C MET A 264 -5.29 5.98 3.70
N SER A 265 -5.26 4.65 3.80
CA SER A 265 -4.00 3.95 3.61
C SER A 265 -3.48 4.15 2.19
N SER A 266 -4.36 4.38 1.23
CA SER A 266 -3.95 4.58 -0.15
C SER A 266 -3.37 5.96 -0.40
N SER A 267 -3.58 6.90 0.52
CA SER A 267 -3.09 8.25 0.30
C SER A 267 -1.83 8.54 1.07
N VAL A 268 -1.54 7.81 2.14
CA VAL A 268 -0.46 8.19 3.03
C VAL A 268 0.93 7.77 2.54
N ASN A 269 1.00 6.76 1.72
CA ASN A 269 2.31 6.23 1.32
C ASN A 269 3.21 7.25 0.63
N PRO A 270 2.72 8.06 -0.31
CA PRO A 270 3.62 9.05 -0.90
C PRO A 270 4.21 10.02 0.12
N VAL A 271 3.44 10.36 1.15
CA VAL A 271 3.95 11.22 2.20
C VAL A 271 5.08 10.52 2.93
N LEU A 272 4.93 9.23 3.20
CA LEU A 272 5.97 8.48 3.87
C LEU A 272 7.24 8.42 3.03
N TYR A 273 7.09 8.24 1.71
CA TYR A 273 8.26 8.16 0.86
C TYR A 273 9.07 9.47 0.88
N VAL A 274 8.36 10.59 0.89
CA VAL A 274 9.04 11.87 0.81
C VAL A 274 9.54 12.33 2.17
N PHE A 275 8.75 12.18 3.20
CA PHE A 275 9.08 12.78 4.49
C PHE A 275 9.73 11.86 5.49
N ALA A 276 9.53 10.56 5.37
CA ALA A 276 10.10 9.63 6.33
C ALA A 276 11.35 8.93 5.83
N GLY A 277 11.80 9.26 4.65
CA GLY A 277 13.06 8.71 4.14
C GLY A 277 14.22 9.46 4.76
N SER A 278 15.39 9.35 4.15
CA SER A 278 16.54 10.08 4.66
C SER A 278 16.34 11.57 4.39
N SER A 279 17.05 12.40 5.12
CA SER A 279 16.92 13.85 4.91
C SER A 279 17.32 14.21 3.49
N HIS A 280 18.28 13.52 2.94
CA HIS A 280 18.73 13.78 1.59
C HIS A 280 17.58 13.54 0.59
N ILE A 281 16.88 12.43 0.74
CA ILE A 281 15.78 12.10 -0.12
C ILE A 281 14.65 13.07 0.08
N ARG A 282 14.41 13.46 1.33
CA ARG A 282 13.34 14.40 1.62
C ARG A 282 13.59 15.72 0.94
N GLN A 283 14.82 16.21 0.99
CA GLN A 283 15.15 17.45 0.36
C GLN A 283 15.01 17.35 -1.15
N ALA A 284 15.46 16.25 -1.73
CA ALA A 284 15.34 16.07 -3.16
C ALA A 284 13.88 16.00 -3.59
N GLY A 285 13.06 15.32 -2.81
CA GLY A 285 11.65 15.22 -3.14
C GLY A 285 10.93 16.54 -3.05
N LEU A 286 11.18 17.28 -1.98
CA LEU A 286 10.54 18.56 -1.82
C LEU A 286 11.00 19.56 -2.88
N GLY A 287 12.28 19.54 -3.22
CA GLY A 287 12.78 20.41 -4.25
C GLY A 287 12.20 20.10 -5.61
N PHE A 288 12.04 18.83 -5.90
CA PHE A 288 11.49 18.43 -7.17
C PHE A 288 10.01 18.82 -7.26
N MET A 289 9.27 18.64 -6.19
CA MET A 289 7.87 19.02 -6.19
C MET A 289 7.70 20.53 -6.29
N ALA A 290 8.57 21.26 -5.64
CA ALA A 290 8.51 22.72 -5.73
C ALA A 290 8.75 23.17 -7.16
N LYS A 291 9.71 22.58 -7.84
CA LYS A 291 9.96 22.95 -9.20
C LYS A 291 8.80 22.60 -10.10
N LEU A 292 8.20 21.47 -9.85
CA LEU A 292 7.07 21.04 -10.63
C LEU A 292 5.93 22.05 -10.50
N PHE A 293 5.65 22.50 -9.28
CA PHE A 293 4.57 23.42 -9.06
C PHE A 293 4.87 24.82 -9.60
N GLU A 294 6.15 25.18 -9.64
CA GLU A 294 6.53 26.48 -10.18
C GLU A 294 6.61 26.47 -11.70
N GLY A 295 6.42 25.33 -12.30
CA GLY A 295 6.53 25.24 -13.74
C GLY A 295 7.95 25.27 -14.23
N THR A 296 8.90 24.93 -13.39
CA THR A 296 10.29 24.98 -13.78
C THR A 296 10.60 23.90 -14.78
N ASN A 297 11.47 24.17 -15.68
CA ASN A 297 11.86 23.26 -16.70
C ASN A 297 12.42 21.98 -16.11
N SER A 298 11.87 20.88 -16.43
CA SER A 298 12.32 19.62 -15.86
C SER A 298 13.64 19.20 -16.47
N GLU A 299 14.04 19.76 -17.58
CA GLU A 299 15.32 19.45 -18.15
C GLU A 299 16.43 19.86 -17.28
N SER A 300 16.38 21.03 -16.69
CA SER A 300 17.46 21.45 -15.84
C SER A 300 17.53 20.59 -14.61
N ALA A 301 16.42 20.18 -14.08
CA ALA A 301 16.42 19.32 -12.92
C ALA A 301 17.04 17.98 -13.28
N SER A 302 16.73 17.49 -14.44
CA SER A 302 17.22 16.21 -14.86
C SER A 302 18.73 16.27 -15.06
N THR A 303 19.20 17.33 -15.67
CA THR A 303 20.61 17.48 -15.92
C THR A 303 21.38 17.57 -14.64
N ARG A 304 20.86 18.34 -13.70
CA ARG A 304 21.54 18.50 -12.47
C ARG A 304 21.58 17.20 -11.72
N SER A 305 20.50 16.49 -11.74
CA SER A 305 20.42 15.25 -11.06
C SER A 305 21.43 14.27 -11.61
N SER A 306 21.51 14.15 -12.89
CA SER A 306 22.42 13.19 -13.44
C SER A 306 23.85 13.60 -13.19
N ARG A 307 24.14 14.89 -13.14
CA ARG A 307 25.48 15.28 -12.90
C ARG A 307 25.87 15.07 -11.47
N GLY A 308 24.98 15.33 -10.56
CA GLY A 308 25.28 15.23 -9.19
C GLY A 308 25.69 13.85 -8.81
N SER A 309 25.04 12.87 -9.27
CA SER A 309 25.45 11.62 -8.89
C SER A 309 24.54 10.75 -9.48
N ASN A 310 24.76 10.19 -10.38
CA ASN A 310 23.94 9.43 -11.04
C ASN A 310 22.91 8.88 -10.25
N ALA A 311 23.04 8.63 -9.10
CA ALA A 311 22.06 8.02 -8.29
C ALA A 311 20.96 8.93 -7.97
N GLU A 312 21.14 10.19 -8.27
CA GLU A 312 20.14 11.05 -7.88
C GLU A 312 19.18 11.32 -8.93
N SER A 313 19.03 10.50 -9.88
CA SER A 313 18.21 10.84 -11.00
C SER A 313 16.80 11.15 -10.61
N SER A 314 16.32 10.65 -9.54
CA SER A 314 15.01 11.06 -9.13
C SER A 314 14.86 10.81 -7.67
N VAL A 315 13.78 11.29 -7.13
CA VAL A 315 13.50 11.11 -5.74
C VAL A 315 13.47 9.64 -5.41
N PHE A 316 12.87 8.85 -6.29
CA PHE A 316 12.73 7.47 -5.96
C PHE A 316 13.96 6.64 -6.21
N ALA A 317 14.76 7.06 -7.14
CA ALA A 317 16.02 6.41 -7.30
C ALA A 317 16.81 6.65 -6.05
N LYS A 318 16.78 7.88 -5.57
CA LYS A 318 17.49 8.22 -4.39
C LYS A 318 16.94 7.49 -3.20
N LEU A 319 15.66 7.42 -3.08
CA LEU A 319 15.04 6.72 -1.99
C LEU A 319 15.44 5.26 -2.03
N SER A 320 15.35 4.64 -3.15
CA SER A 320 15.66 3.26 -3.28
C SER A 320 17.11 2.99 -3.00
N VAL A 321 17.97 3.75 -3.56
CA VAL A 321 19.38 3.57 -3.37
C VAL A 321 19.77 3.80 -1.92
N LYS A 322 19.23 4.86 -1.33
CA LYS A 322 19.55 5.17 0.02
C LYS A 322 19.12 4.06 0.96
N VAL A 323 17.91 3.61 0.79
CA VAL A 323 17.39 2.57 1.64
C VAL A 323 18.20 1.29 1.46
N SER A 324 18.44 0.90 0.26
CA SER A 324 19.20 -0.29 0.01
C SER A 324 20.62 -0.17 0.47
N ARG A 325 21.25 0.94 0.17
CA ARG A 325 22.59 1.10 0.55
C ARG A 325 22.78 1.21 2.00
N LYS A 326 21.89 1.84 2.70
CA LYS A 326 22.08 1.91 4.11
C LYS A 326 22.02 0.51 4.62
N GLY A 327 21.18 -0.30 4.02
CA GLY A 327 21.08 -1.63 4.47
C GLY A 327 22.31 -2.45 4.15
N GLU A 328 23.02 -2.09 3.12
CA GLU A 328 24.15 -2.86 2.79
C GLU A 328 25.41 -2.25 3.21
N ARG A 329 25.49 -0.93 3.20
CA ARG A 329 26.71 -0.33 3.49
C ARG A 329 27.05 -0.45 4.89
N GLY A 330 26.14 -0.81 5.68
CA GLY A 330 26.47 -1.02 7.00
C GLY A 330 27.51 -2.04 7.11
N GLU A 331 27.73 -2.83 6.16
CA GLU A 331 28.67 -3.79 6.32
C GLU A 331 29.76 -3.69 5.44
N THR A 332 29.74 -3.09 4.51
CA THR A 332 30.80 -3.09 3.70
C THR A 332 31.57 -2.18 3.94
N PRO A 333 32.26 -2.13 3.95
CA PRO A 333 32.94 -1.29 3.76
C PRO A 333 33.62 -1.72 2.99
N GLY A 334 33.57 -2.14 2.88
CA GLY A 334 34.04 -2.33 2.32
C GLY A 334 33.65 -2.86 1.65
N GLY A 335 33.52 -2.84 1.55
CA GLY A 335 33.16 -2.91 1.02
C GLY A 335 32.63 -3.35 0.34
N GLU A 336 32.49 -3.32 0.08
CA GLU A 336 31.93 -3.42 -0.54
C GLU A 336 31.12 -3.71 -0.83
N ASP A 337 30.91 -3.42 -0.74
CA ASP A 337 30.02 -3.41 -0.96
C ASP A 337 29.29 -3.46 -1.22
N GLU A 338 29.11 -3.00 -1.41
CA GLU A 338 28.30 -2.83 -1.68
C GLU A 338 27.68 -3.19 -2.18
N ALA A 339 27.92 -3.34 -2.36
CA ALA A 339 27.30 -3.50 -2.90
C ALA A 339 26.59 -4.18 -3.00
N ALA A 340 26.49 -4.67 -2.73
CA ALA A 340 25.69 -5.28 -2.78
C ALA A 340 24.82 -5.32 -2.37
N ALA A 341 24.77 -4.77 -2.12
CA ALA A 341 24.00 -4.75 -1.87
C ALA A 341 23.48 -4.57 -1.80
N ASP A 342 23.65 -4.15 -2.04
CA ASP A 342 23.13 -3.91 -2.22
C ASP A 342 22.89 -4.27 -2.46
N GLY A 343 23.43 -4.65 -2.58
CA GLY A 343 23.13 -4.78 -2.87
C GLY A 343 22.55 -5.33 -2.87
N GLN A 344 22.58 -5.19 -2.55
CA GLN A 344 21.81 -5.36 -2.58
C GLN A 344 21.20 -4.71 -2.51
N ASN A 345 21.67 -3.98 -2.43
CA ASN A 345 21.36 -3.24 -2.69
C ASN A 345 21.84 -2.56 -3.27
N ARG A 346 22.84 -2.32 -3.30
CA ARG A 346 23.29 -1.76 -4.11
C ARG A 346 23.29 -2.47 -5.01
N ASP A 347 23.43 -3.29 -4.76
CA ASP A 347 23.38 -4.00 -5.67
C ASP A 347 22.13 -4.37 -5.79
N GLU A 348 21.51 -4.24 -4.89
CA GLU A 348 20.31 -4.44 -5.10
C GLU A 348 19.94 -3.45 -5.97
N VAL A 349 20.43 -2.47 -5.85
CA VAL A 349 20.20 -1.48 -6.73
C VAL A 349 20.71 -1.95 -8.00
N LYS A 350 21.90 -2.51 -7.99
CA LYS A 350 22.38 -2.96 -9.12
C LYS A 350 21.65 -4.03 -9.59
N THR A 351 21.29 -4.91 -8.85
CA THR A 351 20.60 -6.04 -9.26
C THR A 351 19.40 -5.66 -9.91
N LEU A 352 18.72 -4.70 -9.38
CA LEU A 352 17.59 -4.33 -9.98
C LEU A 352 17.87 -3.58 -11.12
N THR A 353 18.98 -3.09 -11.22
CA THR A 353 19.35 -2.37 -12.31
C THR A 353 19.48 -3.33 -13.36
N THR A 354 19.98 -4.50 -13.04
CA THR A 354 20.14 -5.46 -14.05
C THR A 354 18.83 -6.06 -14.32
N LEU A 355 17.83 -5.72 -13.59
CA LEU A 355 16.56 -6.22 -13.90
C LEU A 355 15.94 -5.39 -14.97
N HIS A 356 16.64 -4.46 -15.53
CA HIS A 356 16.09 -3.71 -16.63
C HIS A 356 16.48 -4.25 -17.97
#